data_4818e2c5bc5b5304beccdd61f9b190fb
#
_entry.id   4818e2c5bc5b5304beccdd61f9b190fb
#
_cell.length_a   1.000
_cell.length_b   1.000
_cell.length_c   1.000
_cell.angle_alpha   90.00
_cell.angle_beta   90.00
_cell.angle_gamma   90.00
#
_symmetry.space_group_name_H-M   'P 1'
#
loop_
_entity.id
_entity.type
_entity.pdbx_description
1 polymer ?
#
loop_
_entity_poly.entity_id
_entity_poly.type
_entity_poly.pdbx_seq_one_letter_code
_entity_poly.pdbx_strand_id
1 'polypeptide(L)'
;VSSQISFTKVPQDKQLFGRDLQTNYGTVEIAGEVFLGDSYDLQYSSWASGEPNNSPAPENYAEIINSSGGWNDTSGSTQQRSYVEYDGLITSLGNLTFLGQYNGHSYFKNDSNLTWNEAKVAAENLGGYLSSHSTEEENSTVASFDFFRGWIGLYQDVNDSNYSEPNNGWKWVESYSSSFESVSVELLRNGSLVNNYN
;
A
#
# COMPACT_ATOMS: atom_id res chain seq x y z
N VAL A 1 -11.28 -5.80 37.49
CA VAL A 1 -11.97 -5.03 36.42
C VAL A 1 -11.09 -5.17 35.22
N SER A 2 -11.52 -5.92 34.21
CA SER A 2 -10.84 -6.02 32.92
C SER A 2 -11.19 -4.79 32.09
N SER A 3 -10.21 -4.09 31.56
CA SER A 3 -10.42 -3.03 30.61
C SER A 3 -10.17 -3.61 29.23
N GLN A 4 -11.17 -3.62 28.38
CA GLN A 4 -11.03 -3.98 26.95
C GLN A 4 -10.60 -2.75 26.18
N ILE A 5 -9.54 -2.90 25.40
CA ILE A 5 -9.08 -1.89 24.45
C ILE A 5 -9.24 -2.50 23.08
N SER A 6 -10.06 -1.87 22.25
CA SER A 6 -10.21 -2.26 20.85
C SER A 6 -9.23 -1.45 20.00
N PHE A 7 -8.39 -2.13 19.23
CA PHE A 7 -7.53 -1.50 18.25
C PHE A 7 -8.07 -1.77 16.87
N THR A 8 -8.19 -0.74 16.08
CA THR A 8 -8.34 -0.90 14.63
C THR A 8 -6.96 -1.17 14.05
N LYS A 9 -6.82 -2.12 13.12
CA LYS A 9 -5.54 -2.41 12.48
C LYS A 9 -5.01 -1.13 11.84
N VAL A 10 -3.88 -0.66 12.33
CA VAL A 10 -3.16 0.47 11.71
C VAL A 10 -2.28 -0.11 10.61
N PRO A 11 -2.23 0.47 9.41
CA PRO A 11 -1.28 0.08 8.37
C PRO A 11 0.14 0.01 8.92
N GLN A 12 0.95 -0.96 8.45
CA GLN A 12 2.27 -1.22 9.03
C GLN A 12 3.28 -0.08 8.81
N ASP A 13 3.10 0.72 7.77
CA ASP A 13 3.86 1.95 7.52
C ASP A 13 3.65 3.02 8.61
N LYS A 14 2.57 2.86 9.39
CA LYS A 14 2.27 3.69 10.56
C LYS A 14 2.36 2.87 11.85
N GLN A 15 3.41 2.08 12.00
CA GLN A 15 3.68 1.40 13.26
C GLN A 15 3.69 2.44 14.39
N LEU A 16 2.79 2.26 15.33
CA LEU A 16 2.84 2.91 16.62
C LEU A 16 4.10 2.41 17.34
N PHE A 17 5.24 3.05 17.08
CA PHE A 17 6.40 2.88 17.91
C PHE A 17 6.05 3.47 19.26
N GLY A 18 5.57 2.60 20.15
CA GLY A 18 5.26 2.97 21.52
C GLY A 18 6.51 3.41 22.26
N ARG A 19 6.85 4.67 22.12
CA ARG A 19 7.51 5.36 23.19
C ARG A 19 6.39 5.90 24.06
N ASP A 20 6.32 5.34 25.26
CA ASP A 20 5.49 5.79 26.37
C ASP A 20 4.02 5.36 26.33
N LEU A 21 3.79 4.02 26.47
CA LEU A 21 2.60 3.54 27.12
C LEU A 21 2.71 3.89 28.61
N GLN A 22 2.25 5.05 29.01
CA GLN A 22 2.07 5.34 30.43
C GLN A 22 0.70 4.81 30.88
N THR A 23 0.73 3.71 31.60
CA THR A 23 -0.45 3.19 32.26
C THR A 23 -0.61 3.85 33.62
N ASN A 24 -1.47 4.84 33.72
CA ASN A 24 -2.02 5.29 34.98
C ASN A 24 -3.50 4.87 35.05
N TYR A 25 -3.78 3.82 35.85
CA TYR A 25 -5.13 3.39 36.25
C TYR A 25 -6.10 3.10 35.06
N GLY A 26 -5.71 2.24 34.16
CA GLY A 26 -6.64 1.62 33.20
C GLY A 26 -6.97 2.47 31.96
N THR A 27 -6.29 3.57 31.73
CA THR A 27 -6.37 4.33 30.50
C THR A 27 -5.05 4.20 29.73
N VAL A 28 -5.12 3.77 28.48
CA VAL A 28 -3.99 3.79 27.57
C VAL A 28 -4.25 4.92 26.59
N GLU A 29 -3.47 5.97 26.64
CA GLU A 29 -3.44 6.97 25.58
C GLU A 29 -2.42 6.55 24.54
N ILE A 30 -2.89 6.31 23.32
CA ILE A 30 -2.04 6.09 22.17
C ILE A 30 -1.87 7.45 21.50
N ALA A 31 -0.70 8.07 21.69
CA ALA A 31 -0.37 9.28 20.97
C ALA A 31 0.01 8.91 19.53
N GLY A 32 -0.90 9.13 18.60
CA GLY A 32 -0.73 8.94 17.18
C GLY A 32 -2.00 9.37 16.44
N GLU A 33 -1.85 9.91 15.26
CA GLU A 33 -3.00 10.20 14.41
C GLU A 33 -3.56 8.87 13.89
N VAL A 34 -4.81 8.58 14.26
CA VAL A 34 -5.57 7.47 13.68
C VAL A 34 -6.17 7.99 12.38
N PHE A 35 -5.56 7.66 11.27
CA PHE A 35 -6.17 7.90 9.97
C PHE A 35 -7.18 6.77 9.70
N LEU A 36 -8.44 7.11 9.78
CA LEU A 36 -9.53 6.26 9.27
C LEU A 36 -9.58 6.48 7.76
N GLY A 37 -9.34 5.42 7.04
CA GLY A 37 -9.16 5.33 5.62
C GLY A 37 -9.90 6.36 4.77
N ASP A 38 -9.14 6.96 3.91
CA ASP A 38 -9.54 7.45 2.60
C ASP A 38 -8.27 7.41 1.76
N SER A 39 -8.39 7.13 0.47
CA SER A 39 -7.29 7.12 -0.49
C SER A 39 -6.26 8.21 -0.19
N TYR A 40 -5.01 7.80 0.04
CA TYR A 40 -3.95 8.74 0.41
C TYR A 40 -3.63 9.66 -0.76
N ASP A 41 -3.69 10.96 -0.50
CA ASP A 41 -3.14 11.94 -1.43
C ASP A 41 -1.66 11.64 -1.69
N LEU A 42 -1.24 11.82 -2.92
CA LEU A 42 0.14 11.57 -3.35
C LEU A 42 1.12 12.49 -2.59
N GLN A 43 1.81 11.93 -1.59
CA GLN A 43 2.79 12.67 -0.79
C GLN A 43 4.18 12.70 -1.44
N TYR A 44 4.50 11.67 -2.21
CA TYR A 44 5.74 11.49 -2.95
C TYR A 44 5.42 11.14 -4.39
N SER A 45 6.20 11.62 -5.33
CA SER A 45 6.07 11.28 -6.75
C SER A 45 7.42 11.05 -7.41
N SER A 46 7.48 10.10 -8.34
CA SER A 46 8.66 9.77 -9.12
C SER A 46 8.38 9.79 -10.62
N TRP A 47 7.59 10.76 -11.07
CA TRP A 47 7.30 10.88 -12.49
C TRP A 47 8.58 11.00 -13.32
N ALA A 48 8.66 10.27 -14.42
CA ALA A 48 9.73 10.41 -15.37
C ALA A 48 9.69 11.79 -16.05
N SER A 49 10.77 12.18 -16.69
CA SER A 49 10.84 13.51 -17.33
C SER A 49 9.77 13.68 -18.40
N GLY A 50 8.89 14.65 -18.20
CA GLY A 50 7.77 14.95 -19.09
C GLY A 50 6.46 14.29 -18.69
N GLU A 51 6.44 13.50 -17.60
CA GLU A 51 5.25 12.83 -17.09
C GLU A 51 4.74 13.51 -15.79
N PRO A 52 3.49 13.32 -15.42
CA PRO A 52 2.41 12.73 -16.21
C PRO A 52 2.02 13.67 -17.35
N ASN A 53 1.66 13.13 -18.53
CA ASN A 53 1.40 13.96 -19.70
C ASN A 53 0.01 13.76 -20.33
N ASN A 54 -0.75 12.74 -19.90
CA ASN A 54 -2.07 12.38 -20.43
C ASN A 54 -2.08 12.25 -21.98
N SER A 55 -1.05 11.62 -22.57
CA SER A 55 -0.92 11.58 -24.03
C SER A 55 -0.44 10.21 -24.55
N PRO A 56 -1.29 9.49 -25.32
CA PRO A 56 -2.65 9.85 -25.75
C PRO A 56 -3.71 9.68 -24.64
N ALA A 57 -4.52 10.68 -24.42
CA ALA A 57 -5.58 10.68 -23.41
C ALA A 57 -6.70 9.65 -23.69
N PRO A 58 -7.33 9.09 -22.61
CA PRO A 58 -7.04 9.29 -21.19
C PRO A 58 -5.98 8.32 -20.66
N GLU A 59 -5.10 8.82 -19.78
CA GLU A 59 -4.03 8.05 -19.15
C GLU A 59 -4.10 8.18 -17.61
N ASN A 60 -5.01 7.47 -17.00
CA ASN A 60 -5.36 7.62 -15.58
C ASN A 60 -4.72 6.55 -14.67
N TYR A 61 -3.70 5.83 -15.13
CA TYR A 61 -3.07 4.76 -14.37
C TYR A 61 -1.56 4.81 -14.54
N ALA A 62 -0.83 4.50 -13.47
CA ALA A 62 0.62 4.62 -13.49
C ALA A 62 1.34 3.28 -13.60
N GLU A 63 2.49 3.33 -14.24
CA GLU A 63 3.43 2.23 -14.41
C GLU A 63 4.86 2.69 -14.09
N ILE A 64 5.73 1.76 -13.68
CA ILE A 64 7.18 2.00 -13.66
C ILE A 64 7.73 1.75 -15.05
N ILE A 65 8.55 2.68 -15.58
CA ILE A 65 9.09 2.59 -16.94
C ILE A 65 10.62 2.49 -17.04
N ASN A 66 11.34 2.65 -15.95
CA ASN A 66 12.80 2.55 -15.94
C ASN A 66 13.35 2.02 -14.60
N SER A 67 14.60 1.58 -14.62
CA SER A 67 15.27 0.96 -13.46
C SER A 67 15.57 1.94 -12.30
N SER A 68 15.39 3.22 -12.50
CA SER A 68 15.46 4.23 -11.44
C SER A 68 14.11 4.46 -10.76
N GLY A 69 13.07 3.70 -11.15
CA GLY A 69 11.73 3.82 -10.56
C GLY A 69 10.92 5.00 -11.10
N GLY A 70 11.27 5.53 -12.28
CA GLY A 70 10.48 6.59 -12.91
C GLY A 70 9.10 6.11 -13.36
N TRP A 71 8.06 6.91 -13.08
CA TRP A 71 6.67 6.60 -13.41
C TRP A 71 6.22 7.27 -14.70
N ASN A 72 5.25 6.65 -15.37
CA ASN A 72 4.55 7.15 -16.53
C ASN A 72 3.04 6.94 -16.31
N ASP A 73 2.23 7.89 -16.70
CA ASP A 73 0.80 7.69 -16.83
C ASP A 73 0.49 6.98 -18.16
N THR A 74 -0.50 6.11 -18.16
CA THR A 74 -0.90 5.36 -19.34
C THR A 74 -2.36 4.90 -19.26
N SER A 75 -2.89 4.44 -20.41
CA SER A 75 -4.25 3.92 -20.47
C SER A 75 -4.38 2.62 -19.69
N GLY A 76 -5.37 2.53 -18.79
CA GLY A 76 -5.67 1.33 -18.03
C GLY A 76 -6.04 0.10 -18.88
N SER A 77 -6.33 0.27 -20.17
CA SER A 77 -6.57 -0.82 -21.11
C SER A 77 -5.29 -1.48 -21.65
N THR A 78 -4.14 -0.87 -21.42
CA THR A 78 -2.84 -1.46 -21.75
C THR A 78 -2.68 -2.76 -20.96
N GLN A 79 -2.17 -3.80 -21.62
CA GLN A 79 -1.91 -5.08 -20.97
C GLN A 79 -0.43 -5.23 -20.66
N GLN A 80 -0.09 -5.40 -19.36
CA GLN A 80 1.29 -5.55 -18.92
C GLN A 80 1.38 -6.26 -17.57
N ARG A 81 2.59 -6.61 -17.19
CA ARG A 81 2.93 -7.16 -15.88
C ARG A 81 2.62 -6.17 -14.76
N SER A 82 2.67 -6.62 -13.51
CA SER A 82 2.44 -5.73 -12.38
C SER A 82 3.35 -6.03 -11.19
N TYR A 83 3.65 -5.00 -10.44
CA TYR A 83 4.22 -5.08 -9.10
C TYR A 83 3.10 -5.29 -8.10
N VAL A 84 3.24 -6.31 -7.27
CA VAL A 84 2.28 -6.66 -6.21
C VAL A 84 2.98 -6.56 -4.87
N GLU A 85 2.30 -5.97 -3.91
CA GLU A 85 2.76 -5.80 -2.55
C GLU A 85 1.88 -6.59 -1.59
N TYR A 86 2.47 -7.05 -0.49
CA TYR A 86 1.80 -7.77 0.59
C TYR A 86 2.29 -7.24 1.94
N ASP A 87 1.35 -6.96 2.84
CA ASP A 87 1.65 -6.54 4.21
C ASP A 87 2.16 -7.72 5.02
N GLY A 88 3.47 -7.79 5.20
CA GLY A 88 4.13 -8.84 5.95
C GLY A 88 5.33 -9.46 5.22
N LEU A 89 6.13 -10.19 5.98
CA LEU A 89 7.37 -10.79 5.49
C LEU A 89 7.11 -12.24 5.03
N ILE A 90 6.73 -12.39 3.77
CA ILE A 90 6.52 -13.68 3.10
C ILE A 90 7.39 -13.76 1.84
N THR A 91 7.70 -14.97 1.39
CA THR A 91 8.50 -15.21 0.17
C THR A 91 7.70 -15.99 -0.90
N SER A 92 6.42 -16.19 -0.66
CA SER A 92 5.52 -16.88 -1.60
C SER A 92 4.13 -16.27 -1.52
N LEU A 93 3.57 -15.92 -2.68
CA LEU A 93 2.22 -15.38 -2.81
C LEU A 93 1.58 -15.95 -4.10
N GLY A 94 0.78 -17.00 -3.96
CA GLY A 94 0.21 -17.72 -5.10
C GLY A 94 1.30 -18.19 -6.07
N ASN A 95 1.15 -17.83 -7.33
CA ASN A 95 2.09 -18.15 -8.41
C ASN A 95 2.97 -16.96 -8.82
N LEU A 96 3.00 -15.90 -8.02
CA LEU A 96 3.81 -14.71 -8.29
C LEU A 96 5.30 -14.97 -8.04
N THR A 97 6.15 -14.27 -8.76
CA THR A 97 7.61 -14.30 -8.55
C THR A 97 7.98 -13.36 -7.42
N PHE A 98 8.62 -13.88 -6.37
CA PHE A 98 9.13 -13.05 -5.28
C PHE A 98 10.26 -12.15 -5.77
N LEU A 99 10.19 -10.85 -5.43
CA LEU A 99 11.18 -9.84 -5.78
C LEU A 99 12.10 -9.51 -4.62
N GLY A 100 11.54 -9.19 -3.46
CA GLY A 100 12.29 -8.76 -2.30
C GLY A 100 11.37 -8.27 -1.16
N GLN A 101 12.00 -7.74 -0.13
CA GLN A 101 11.31 -7.20 1.05
C GLN A 101 11.87 -5.84 1.40
N TYR A 102 11.00 -4.93 1.82
CA TYR A 102 11.37 -3.63 2.30
C TYR A 102 10.36 -3.17 3.39
N ASN A 103 10.87 -2.65 4.47
CA ASN A 103 10.10 -2.02 5.57
C ASN A 103 8.88 -2.81 6.07
N GLY A 104 9.00 -4.14 6.16
CA GLY A 104 7.90 -5.02 6.64
C GLY A 104 6.95 -5.51 5.56
N HIS A 105 7.16 -5.12 4.32
CA HIS A 105 6.37 -5.53 3.15
C HIS A 105 7.17 -6.49 2.27
N SER A 106 6.44 -7.31 1.53
CA SER A 106 7.00 -8.23 0.53
C SER A 106 6.47 -7.87 -0.84
N TYR A 107 7.36 -7.87 -1.83
CA TYR A 107 7.08 -7.45 -3.20
C TYR A 107 7.19 -8.63 -4.15
N PHE A 108 6.29 -8.68 -5.11
CA PHE A 108 6.16 -9.76 -6.07
C PHE A 108 5.92 -9.21 -7.48
N LYS A 109 6.33 -10.00 -8.47
CA LYS A 109 6.02 -9.76 -9.87
C LYS A 109 4.88 -10.69 -10.31
N ASN A 110 3.85 -10.12 -10.90
CA ASN A 110 2.88 -10.86 -11.70
C ASN A 110 3.32 -10.79 -13.17
N ASP A 111 3.70 -11.93 -13.72
CA ASP A 111 4.16 -12.04 -15.11
C ASP A 111 3.01 -12.07 -16.14
N SER A 112 1.76 -12.11 -15.68
CA SER A 112 0.60 -12.05 -16.58
C SER A 112 0.44 -10.64 -17.16
N ASN A 113 0.19 -10.56 -18.46
CA ASN A 113 -0.16 -9.29 -19.10
C ASN A 113 -1.65 -9.02 -18.87
N LEU A 114 -1.95 -8.08 -17.99
CA LEU A 114 -3.28 -7.71 -17.54
C LEU A 114 -3.51 -6.21 -17.72
N THR A 115 -4.75 -5.80 -17.91
CA THR A 115 -5.16 -4.41 -17.73
C THR A 115 -4.97 -4.00 -16.26
N TRP A 116 -4.93 -2.70 -15.96
CA TRP A 116 -4.72 -2.24 -14.59
C TRP A 116 -5.78 -2.79 -13.62
N ASN A 117 -7.06 -2.75 -14.02
CA ASN A 117 -8.14 -3.28 -13.18
C ASN A 117 -8.04 -4.79 -12.97
N GLU A 118 -7.68 -5.55 -14.01
CA GLU A 118 -7.47 -7.01 -13.87
C GLU A 118 -6.27 -7.31 -12.97
N ALA A 119 -5.19 -6.54 -13.07
CA ALA A 119 -4.01 -6.68 -12.24
C ALA A 119 -4.33 -6.37 -10.76
N LYS A 120 -5.11 -5.30 -10.52
CA LYS A 120 -5.59 -4.94 -9.17
C LYS A 120 -6.40 -6.09 -8.57
N VAL A 121 -7.42 -6.59 -9.28
CA VAL A 121 -8.25 -7.71 -8.81
C VAL A 121 -7.44 -8.98 -8.60
N ALA A 122 -6.46 -9.26 -9.46
CA ALA A 122 -5.59 -10.43 -9.33
C ALA A 122 -4.73 -10.36 -8.06
N ALA A 123 -4.19 -9.19 -7.72
CA ALA A 123 -3.43 -8.97 -6.50
C ALA A 123 -4.32 -9.11 -5.25
N GLU A 124 -5.50 -8.51 -5.25
CA GLU A 124 -6.46 -8.57 -4.14
C GLU A 124 -6.95 -9.99 -3.86
N ASN A 125 -7.18 -10.79 -4.89
CA ASN A 125 -7.58 -12.20 -4.75
C ASN A 125 -6.51 -13.07 -4.06
N LEU A 126 -5.26 -12.61 -4.03
CA LEU A 126 -4.16 -13.25 -3.31
C LEU A 126 -3.93 -12.66 -1.91
N GLY A 127 -4.72 -11.66 -1.52
CA GLY A 127 -4.57 -10.95 -0.25
C GLY A 127 -3.49 -9.87 -0.26
N GLY A 128 -2.96 -9.52 -1.42
CA GLY A 128 -2.06 -8.40 -1.66
C GLY A 128 -2.78 -7.25 -2.39
N TYR A 129 -2.01 -6.32 -2.93
CA TYR A 129 -2.50 -5.19 -3.72
C TYR A 129 -1.44 -4.77 -4.75
N LEU A 130 -1.80 -3.95 -5.74
CA LEU A 130 -0.80 -3.33 -6.60
C LEU A 130 0.10 -2.44 -5.75
N SER A 131 1.43 -2.52 -5.95
CA SER A 131 2.38 -1.88 -5.04
C SER A 131 2.20 -0.36 -4.95
N SER A 132 2.30 0.14 -3.72
CA SER A 132 2.25 1.57 -3.39
C SER A 132 3.64 2.03 -2.99
N HIS A 133 4.11 3.14 -3.55
CA HIS A 133 5.45 3.66 -3.28
C HIS A 133 5.34 5.04 -2.63
N SER A 134 5.39 5.08 -1.32
CA SER A 134 5.14 6.28 -0.52
C SER A 134 6.38 7.15 -0.28
N THR A 135 7.56 6.60 -0.55
CA THR A 135 8.85 7.28 -0.36
C THR A 135 9.81 7.02 -1.52
N GLU A 136 10.82 7.90 -1.68
CA GLU A 136 11.91 7.71 -2.65
C GLU A 136 12.69 6.42 -2.39
N GLU A 137 12.95 6.11 -1.11
CA GLU A 137 13.69 4.92 -0.72
C GLU A 137 12.94 3.64 -1.07
N GLU A 138 11.64 3.58 -0.83
CA GLU A 138 10.79 2.47 -1.20
C GLU A 138 10.76 2.27 -2.72
N ASN A 139 10.44 3.33 -3.45
CA ASN A 139 10.35 3.31 -4.90
C ASN A 139 11.65 2.84 -5.56
N SER A 140 12.78 3.39 -5.12
CA SER A 140 14.10 3.00 -5.64
C SER A 140 14.47 1.57 -5.26
N THR A 141 14.12 1.13 -4.05
CA THR A 141 14.38 -0.23 -3.58
C THR A 141 13.59 -1.24 -4.38
N VAL A 142 12.28 -1.03 -4.55
CA VAL A 142 11.41 -1.94 -5.32
C VAL A 142 11.87 -2.02 -6.78
N ALA A 143 12.19 -0.87 -7.40
CA ALA A 143 12.71 -0.84 -8.77
C ALA A 143 14.07 -1.55 -8.92
N SER A 144 14.85 -1.66 -7.84
CA SER A 144 16.15 -2.33 -7.83
C SER A 144 16.08 -3.85 -7.72
N PHE A 145 14.99 -4.44 -7.23
CA PHE A 145 14.88 -5.89 -7.04
C PHE A 145 14.94 -6.66 -8.36
N ASP A 146 14.10 -6.31 -9.31
CA ASP A 146 14.10 -6.82 -10.69
C ASP A 146 13.29 -5.86 -11.56
N PHE A 147 13.98 -4.99 -12.29
CA PHE A 147 13.28 -4.01 -13.10
C PHE A 147 12.52 -4.66 -14.26
N PHE A 148 11.26 -4.32 -14.36
CA PHE A 148 10.42 -4.53 -15.54
C PHE A 148 9.42 -3.39 -15.68
N ARG A 149 9.00 -3.09 -16.90
CA ARG A 149 7.89 -2.18 -17.12
C ARG A 149 6.60 -2.84 -16.64
N GLY A 150 5.85 -2.16 -15.76
CA GLY A 150 4.66 -2.75 -15.19
C GLY A 150 3.85 -1.84 -14.30
N TRP A 151 2.60 -2.23 -14.10
CA TRP A 151 1.63 -1.54 -13.25
C TRP A 151 2.09 -1.39 -11.81
N ILE A 152 1.81 -0.23 -11.24
CA ILE A 152 1.80 0.04 -9.81
C ILE A 152 0.40 0.47 -9.36
N GLY A 153 0.18 0.59 -8.07
CA GLY A 153 -1.14 0.89 -7.49
C GLY A 153 -1.56 2.35 -7.58
N LEU A 154 -0.89 3.17 -8.37
CA LEU A 154 -1.21 4.58 -8.53
C LEU A 154 -2.24 4.77 -9.65
N TYR A 155 -3.32 5.50 -9.36
CA TYR A 155 -4.36 5.83 -10.32
C TYR A 155 -4.86 7.26 -10.12
N GLN A 156 -5.42 7.85 -11.17
CA GLN A 156 -6.03 9.18 -11.11
C GLN A 156 -7.54 9.05 -10.90
N ASP A 157 -8.01 9.56 -9.76
CA ASP A 157 -9.44 9.56 -9.42
C ASP A 157 -10.14 10.74 -10.08
N VAL A 158 -10.85 10.46 -11.16
CA VAL A 158 -11.60 11.46 -11.93
C VAL A 158 -12.78 12.09 -11.16
N ASN A 159 -13.15 11.51 -10.03
CA ASN A 159 -14.21 12.04 -9.16
C ASN A 159 -13.63 12.86 -7.98
N ASP A 160 -12.32 12.96 -7.86
CA ASP A 160 -11.71 13.79 -6.83
C ASP A 160 -12.03 15.26 -7.04
N SER A 161 -12.34 15.98 -5.97
CA SER A 161 -12.66 17.40 -6.02
C SER A 161 -11.51 18.28 -6.56
N ASN A 162 -10.27 17.78 -6.45
CA ASN A 162 -9.05 18.43 -6.93
C ASN A 162 -8.59 17.88 -8.28
N TYR A 163 -9.35 16.95 -8.90
CA TYR A 163 -8.98 16.39 -10.19
C TYR A 163 -8.71 17.46 -11.24
N SER A 164 -7.56 17.40 -11.85
CA SER A 164 -7.23 18.14 -13.08
C SER A 164 -6.06 17.47 -13.81
N GLU A 165 -6.26 17.25 -15.11
CA GLU A 165 -5.24 16.66 -15.96
C GLU A 165 -4.03 17.57 -16.18
N PRO A 166 -2.84 16.97 -16.25
CA PRO A 166 -2.50 15.58 -15.94
C PRO A 166 -2.07 15.39 -14.46
N ASN A 167 -2.07 16.45 -13.65
CA ASN A 167 -1.25 16.51 -12.43
C ASN A 167 -1.97 16.18 -11.14
N ASN A 168 -3.28 16.31 -11.07
CA ASN A 168 -4.01 16.19 -9.80
C ASN A 168 -5.01 15.03 -9.79
N GLY A 169 -5.41 14.62 -8.57
CA GLY A 169 -6.33 13.50 -8.38
C GLY A 169 -5.63 12.13 -8.32
N TRP A 170 -4.31 12.08 -8.26
CA TRP A 170 -3.56 10.84 -8.14
C TRP A 170 -3.64 10.27 -6.73
N LYS A 171 -3.98 8.98 -6.65
CA LYS A 171 -4.17 8.24 -5.41
C LYS A 171 -3.57 6.84 -5.51
N TRP A 172 -3.04 6.36 -4.41
CA TRP A 172 -2.67 4.97 -4.29
C TRP A 172 -3.90 4.09 -4.04
N VAL A 173 -3.88 2.85 -4.57
CA VAL A 173 -4.80 1.81 -4.11
C VAL A 173 -4.59 1.62 -2.62
N GLU A 174 -5.69 1.43 -1.91
CA GLU A 174 -5.59 1.12 -0.48
C GLU A 174 -4.95 -0.24 -0.27
N SER A 175 -3.99 -0.31 0.64
CA SER A 175 -3.43 -1.56 1.18
C SER A 175 -4.45 -2.27 2.08
N TYR A 176 -5.70 -2.36 1.64
CA TYR A 176 -6.79 -2.66 2.52
C TYR A 176 -7.46 -3.99 2.20
N SER A 177 -7.22 -4.97 3.05
CA SER A 177 -8.14 -6.09 3.19
C SER A 177 -9.39 -5.58 3.93
N SER A 178 -10.54 -5.61 3.29
CA SER A 178 -11.84 -5.18 3.81
C SER A 178 -12.37 -6.02 4.99
N SER A 179 -11.56 -6.89 5.55
CA SER A 179 -11.87 -7.61 6.78
C SER A 179 -11.23 -6.93 7.96
N PHE A 180 -11.94 -5.95 8.55
CA PHE A 180 -11.62 -5.51 9.91
C PHE A 180 -11.88 -6.66 10.87
N GLU A 181 -10.84 -7.38 11.23
CA GLU A 181 -10.89 -8.15 12.45
C GLU A 181 -10.55 -7.22 13.59
N SER A 182 -11.51 -6.93 14.44
CA SER A 182 -11.24 -6.24 15.68
C SER A 182 -10.40 -7.16 16.57
N VAL A 183 -9.14 -6.80 16.78
CA VAL A 183 -8.30 -7.50 17.74
C VAL A 183 -8.64 -6.97 19.13
N SER A 184 -9.25 -7.80 19.96
CA SER A 184 -9.44 -7.49 21.37
C SER A 184 -8.19 -7.90 22.13
N VAL A 185 -7.53 -6.93 22.77
CA VAL A 185 -6.38 -7.20 23.64
C VAL A 185 -6.84 -7.09 25.09
N GLU A 186 -6.73 -8.17 25.85
CA GLU A 186 -6.99 -8.16 27.27
C GLU A 186 -5.68 -7.95 28.04
N LEU A 187 -5.60 -6.85 28.78
CA LEU A 187 -4.48 -6.57 29.67
C LEU A 187 -4.70 -7.27 31.01
N LEU A 188 -3.90 -8.26 31.28
CA LEU A 188 -3.89 -8.88 32.62
C LEU A 188 -3.16 -7.99 33.63
N ARG A 189 -3.59 -8.06 34.89
CA ARG A 189 -3.06 -7.26 36.03
C ARG A 189 -1.55 -7.35 36.25
N ASN A 190 -0.89 -8.33 35.63
CA ASN A 190 0.56 -8.57 35.69
C ASN A 190 1.35 -8.02 34.47
N GLY A 191 0.72 -7.26 33.61
CA GLY A 191 1.37 -6.69 32.41
C GLY A 191 1.63 -7.67 31.28
N SER A 192 1.10 -8.89 31.35
CA SER A 192 1.19 -9.84 30.24
C SER A 192 0.04 -9.60 29.24
N LEU A 193 0.38 -9.54 27.96
CA LEU A 193 -0.58 -9.47 26.86
C LEU A 193 -0.99 -10.89 26.47
N VAL A 194 -2.27 -11.17 26.43
CA VAL A 194 -2.82 -12.40 25.84
C VAL A 194 -3.55 -12.03 24.58
N ASN A 195 -3.01 -12.47 23.45
CA ASN A 195 -3.68 -12.36 22.15
C ASN A 195 -4.67 -13.53 22.05
N ASN A 196 -5.95 -13.25 22.07
CA ASN A 196 -6.96 -14.20 21.68
C ASN A 196 -7.28 -13.96 20.20
N TYR A 197 -6.74 -14.81 19.33
CA TYR A 197 -7.20 -14.93 17.96
C TYR A 197 -8.42 -15.84 17.96
N ASN A 198 -9.57 -15.35 17.51
CA ASN A 198 -10.70 -16.16 17.09
C ASN A 198 -10.75 -16.15 15.58
#